data_2415243793532d5a37c5cc59a49700e8
#
_entry.id   2415243793532d5a37c5cc59a49700e8
#
_cell.length_a   1.000
_cell.length_b   1.000
_cell.length_c   1.000
_cell.angle_alpha   90.00
_cell.angle_beta   90.00
_cell.angle_gamma   90.00
#
_symmetry.space_group_name_H-M   'P 1'
#
loop_
_entity.id
_entity.type
_entity.pdbx_description
1 polymer ?
#
loop_
_entity_poly.entity_id
_entity_poly.type
_entity_poly.pdbx_seq_one_letter_code
_entity_poly.pdbx_strand_id
1 'polypeptide(L)'
;MGLSAINQYVGLKDGENTIADYVNYVKNDLMGITREDLVVNIARHVDSTVHLFEKWGLPIWKDKDGGYVHEGRWQLMINGESYKCIVGEAAKNALGNDNVYERVFITHPIVEDGRCVGAVGFSVRENKFYVFKSKVTLAAMGGAVGVFRPRSSGEGAGRAWYPPFNSGASAFFTIQAGAAMTCQEVRFIPVRFKDAYGPVGAWFLLFKSRATNALGEAYMQTRRPELDKWKPYGMVKPVPANLRNWLMMLDVMEGKGPIYMRTEEAIQKIASSETDPKKAKKKLKELEAEAWEDFLDMTISQ
;
A
#
# COMPACT_ATOMS: atom_id res chain seq x y z
N MET A 1 8.15 2.96 8.00
CA MET A 1 7.92 1.61 7.46
C MET A 1 9.15 1.22 6.67
N GLY A 2 9.97 0.30 7.20
CA GLY A 2 11.29 -0.01 6.68
C GLY A 2 11.26 -0.56 5.26
N LEU A 3 10.66 -1.71 5.05
CA LEU A 3 10.52 -2.29 3.72
C LEU A 3 9.28 -1.76 3.02
N SER A 4 9.47 -1.26 1.80
CA SER A 4 8.39 -0.76 0.98
C SER A 4 8.69 -0.97 -0.50
N ALA A 5 7.68 -0.81 -1.33
CA ALA A 5 7.81 -0.90 -2.76
C ALA A 5 7.00 0.19 -3.45
N ILE A 6 7.51 0.68 -4.55
CA ILE A 6 6.74 1.45 -5.52
C ILE A 6 6.06 0.44 -6.43
N ASN A 7 4.74 0.31 -6.33
CA ASN A 7 3.99 -0.78 -6.95
C ASN A 7 3.55 -0.52 -8.39
N GLN A 8 4.06 0.52 -9.04
CA GLN A 8 3.47 1.04 -10.26
C GLN A 8 4.48 1.42 -11.33
N TYR A 9 5.72 0.98 -11.23
CA TYR A 9 6.74 1.33 -12.20
C TYR A 9 6.55 0.53 -13.51
N VAL A 10 6.32 1.21 -14.61
CA VAL A 10 6.02 0.59 -15.92
C VAL A 10 7.29 0.18 -16.66
N GLY A 11 8.38 0.91 -16.52
CA GLY A 11 9.64 0.72 -17.25
C GLY A 11 10.47 -0.51 -16.87
N LEU A 12 9.95 -1.42 -16.03
CA LEU A 12 10.61 -2.70 -15.77
C LEU A 12 10.57 -3.60 -17.00
N LYS A 13 11.53 -4.51 -17.11
CA LYS A 13 11.65 -5.49 -18.19
C LYS A 13 11.95 -4.88 -19.57
N ASP A 14 12.80 -3.87 -19.61
CA ASP A 14 13.38 -3.35 -20.85
C ASP A 14 12.34 -3.01 -21.95
N GLY A 15 11.20 -2.49 -21.53
CA GLY A 15 10.13 -2.07 -22.43
C GLY A 15 9.09 -3.15 -22.77
N GLU A 16 9.17 -4.35 -22.21
CA GLU A 16 8.12 -5.36 -22.37
C GLU A 16 6.79 -4.96 -21.73
N ASN A 17 6.83 -4.13 -20.68
CA ASN A 17 5.63 -3.60 -20.05
C ASN A 17 5.13 -2.38 -20.82
N THR A 18 3.82 -2.31 -21.03
CA THR A 18 3.15 -1.18 -21.65
C THR A 18 2.15 -0.52 -20.70
N ILE A 19 1.77 0.70 -21.01
CA ILE A 19 0.67 1.37 -20.29
C ILE A 19 -0.62 0.55 -20.38
N ALA A 20 -0.90 -0.08 -21.54
CA ALA A 20 -2.07 -0.94 -21.71
C ALA A 20 -2.03 -2.16 -20.78
N ASP A 21 -0.87 -2.78 -20.61
CA ASP A 21 -0.71 -3.88 -19.64
C ASP A 21 -1.01 -3.42 -18.20
N TYR A 22 -0.53 -2.24 -17.84
CA TYR A 22 -0.77 -1.68 -16.52
C TYR A 22 -2.27 -1.38 -16.30
N VAL A 23 -2.94 -0.79 -17.27
CA VAL A 23 -4.39 -0.53 -17.23
C VAL A 23 -5.17 -1.84 -17.07
N ASN A 24 -4.81 -2.87 -17.85
CA ASN A 24 -5.43 -4.19 -17.75
C ASN A 24 -5.19 -4.84 -16.38
N TYR A 25 -3.98 -4.68 -15.82
CA TYR A 25 -3.68 -5.16 -14.48
C TYR A 25 -4.59 -4.50 -13.44
N VAL A 26 -4.68 -3.17 -13.43
CA VAL A 26 -5.51 -2.42 -12.48
C VAL A 26 -6.99 -2.77 -12.65
N LYS A 27 -7.48 -2.85 -13.89
CA LYS A 27 -8.85 -3.25 -14.19
C LYS A 27 -9.18 -4.64 -13.65
N ASN A 28 -8.28 -5.59 -13.82
CA ASN A 28 -8.46 -6.95 -13.31
C ASN A 28 -8.41 -6.99 -11.78
N ASP A 29 -7.45 -6.31 -11.16
CA ASP A 29 -7.30 -6.33 -9.69
C ASP A 29 -8.47 -5.63 -8.97
N LEU A 30 -9.05 -4.61 -9.59
CA LEU A 30 -10.24 -3.91 -9.10
C LEU A 30 -11.56 -4.49 -9.67
N MET A 31 -11.51 -5.64 -10.34
CA MET A 31 -12.67 -6.35 -10.89
C MET A 31 -13.57 -5.46 -11.76
N GLY A 32 -12.98 -4.60 -12.58
CA GLY A 32 -13.66 -3.71 -13.50
C GLY A 32 -14.16 -2.39 -12.89
N ILE A 33 -14.08 -2.21 -11.59
CA ILE A 33 -14.48 -0.95 -10.92
C ILE A 33 -13.30 0.02 -10.98
N THR A 34 -13.10 0.64 -12.16
CA THR A 34 -12.00 1.58 -12.36
C THR A 34 -12.33 2.63 -13.41
N ARG A 35 -11.67 3.77 -13.30
CA ARG A 35 -11.62 4.83 -14.32
C ARG A 35 -10.34 4.66 -15.10
N GLU A 36 -10.43 3.94 -16.23
CA GLU A 36 -9.26 3.60 -17.05
C GLU A 36 -8.51 4.84 -17.57
N ASP A 37 -9.22 5.93 -17.86
CA ASP A 37 -8.63 7.21 -18.25
C ASP A 37 -7.72 7.81 -17.16
N LEU A 38 -8.14 7.72 -15.89
CA LEU A 38 -7.31 8.17 -14.77
C LEU A 38 -6.10 7.25 -14.57
N VAL A 39 -6.28 5.94 -14.73
CA VAL A 39 -5.19 4.95 -14.65
C VAL A 39 -4.15 5.19 -15.75
N VAL A 40 -4.59 5.46 -16.99
CA VAL A 40 -3.71 5.83 -18.12
C VAL A 40 -2.89 7.08 -17.77
N ASN A 41 -3.54 8.09 -17.19
CA ASN A 41 -2.85 9.32 -16.82
C ASN A 41 -1.78 9.08 -15.74
N ILE A 42 -2.08 8.27 -14.72
CA ILE A 42 -1.10 7.87 -13.71
C ILE A 42 0.06 7.11 -14.37
N ALA A 43 -0.24 6.11 -15.20
CA ALA A 43 0.77 5.26 -15.84
C ALA A 43 1.76 6.04 -16.72
N ARG A 44 1.30 7.13 -17.34
CA ARG A 44 2.16 8.03 -18.15
C ARG A 44 3.19 8.80 -17.34
N HIS A 45 2.95 8.99 -16.06
CA HIS A 45 3.75 9.89 -15.21
C HIS A 45 4.44 9.20 -14.04
N VAL A 46 4.11 7.95 -13.74
CA VAL A 46 4.66 7.27 -12.56
C VAL A 46 6.17 7.08 -12.66
N ASP A 47 6.69 6.66 -13.81
CA ASP A 47 8.11 6.40 -13.97
C ASP A 47 8.94 7.70 -13.83
N SER A 48 8.50 8.78 -14.48
CA SER A 48 9.14 10.09 -14.31
C SER A 48 9.10 10.60 -12.88
N THR A 49 8.03 10.31 -12.14
CA THR A 49 7.91 10.64 -10.71
C THR A 49 8.88 9.83 -9.87
N VAL A 50 9.06 8.55 -10.17
CA VAL A 50 10.04 7.69 -9.49
C VAL A 50 11.46 8.21 -9.69
N HIS A 51 11.83 8.56 -10.92
CA HIS A 51 13.14 9.17 -11.20
C HIS A 51 13.32 10.52 -10.50
N LEU A 52 12.25 11.28 -10.32
CA LEU A 52 12.28 12.51 -9.53
C LEU A 52 12.54 12.22 -8.05
N PHE A 53 11.92 11.20 -7.48
CA PHE A 53 12.19 10.78 -6.10
C PHE A 53 13.64 10.32 -5.92
N GLU A 54 14.18 9.56 -6.88
CA GLU A 54 15.58 9.15 -6.88
C GLU A 54 16.52 10.37 -6.91
N LYS A 55 16.20 11.36 -7.75
CA LYS A 55 16.93 12.64 -7.81
C LYS A 55 16.89 13.40 -6.49
N TRP A 56 15.83 13.29 -5.72
CA TRP A 56 15.73 13.88 -4.37
C TRP A 56 16.45 13.06 -3.30
N GLY A 57 17.02 11.91 -3.66
CA GLY A 57 17.80 11.07 -2.78
C GLY A 57 17.05 9.89 -2.16
N LEU A 58 15.88 9.52 -2.69
CA LEU A 58 15.21 8.30 -2.26
C LEU A 58 16.05 7.08 -2.64
N PRO A 59 16.48 6.25 -1.67
CA PRO A 59 17.19 5.01 -1.97
C PRO A 59 16.25 4.04 -2.68
N ILE A 60 16.52 3.80 -3.95
CA ILE A 60 15.91 2.71 -4.73
C ILE A 60 16.97 1.64 -4.88
N TRP A 61 16.61 0.41 -4.52
CA TRP A 61 17.56 -0.69 -4.54
C TRP A 61 18.00 -1.01 -5.95
N LYS A 62 19.31 -1.14 -6.13
CA LYS A 62 19.94 -1.52 -7.40
C LYS A 62 20.75 -2.79 -7.24
N ASP A 63 20.73 -3.60 -8.28
CA ASP A 63 21.59 -4.76 -8.38
C ASP A 63 23.05 -4.36 -8.73
N LYS A 64 23.92 -5.35 -8.84
CA LYS A 64 25.34 -5.17 -9.17
C LYS A 64 25.59 -4.54 -10.54
N ASP A 65 24.65 -4.64 -11.45
CA ASP A 65 24.73 -4.15 -12.83
C ASP A 65 24.05 -2.76 -12.96
N GLY A 66 23.54 -2.21 -11.83
CA GLY A 66 22.88 -0.91 -11.76
C GLY A 66 21.39 -0.93 -12.12
N GLY A 67 20.83 -2.10 -12.39
CA GLY A 67 19.40 -2.30 -12.64
C GLY A 67 18.59 -2.16 -11.34
N TYR A 68 17.32 -1.79 -11.45
CA TYR A 68 16.46 -1.73 -10.28
C TYR A 68 16.14 -3.13 -9.75
N VAL A 69 16.31 -3.32 -8.45
CA VAL A 69 15.79 -4.51 -7.76
C VAL A 69 14.28 -4.43 -7.71
N HIS A 70 13.61 -5.45 -8.20
CA HIS A 70 12.16 -5.46 -8.30
C HIS A 70 11.55 -6.83 -7.99
N GLU A 71 10.30 -6.79 -7.55
CA GLU A 71 9.47 -7.97 -7.37
C GLU A 71 8.28 -7.93 -8.34
N GLY A 72 8.03 -9.05 -9.02
CA GLY A 72 6.95 -9.11 -10.02
C GLY A 72 7.15 -8.15 -11.19
N ARG A 73 6.05 -7.66 -11.75
CA ARG A 73 6.05 -6.83 -12.96
C ARG A 73 6.22 -5.33 -12.71
N TRP A 74 5.82 -4.85 -11.54
CA TRP A 74 5.53 -3.43 -11.32
C TRP A 74 6.18 -2.84 -10.07
N GLN A 75 6.84 -3.65 -9.25
CA GLN A 75 7.26 -3.25 -7.92
C GLN A 75 8.77 -3.00 -7.86
N LEU A 76 9.16 -1.76 -7.61
CA LEU A 76 10.52 -1.39 -7.25
C LEU A 76 10.71 -1.44 -5.74
N MET A 77 11.81 -2.01 -5.30
CA MET A 77 12.15 -2.06 -3.88
C MET A 77 12.79 -0.74 -3.44
N ILE A 78 12.30 -0.17 -2.36
CA ILE A 78 12.78 1.10 -1.80
C ILE A 78 12.95 1.00 -0.28
N ASN A 79 13.73 1.92 0.27
CA ASN A 79 13.70 2.17 1.72
C ASN A 79 12.50 3.07 2.07
N GLY A 80 11.47 2.46 2.62
CA GLY A 80 10.20 3.15 2.94
C GLY A 80 10.29 4.14 4.09
N GLU A 81 11.27 4.02 4.98
CA GLU A 81 11.45 4.93 6.12
C GLU A 81 11.88 6.32 5.67
N SER A 82 12.79 6.39 4.72
CA SER A 82 13.30 7.64 4.17
C SER A 82 12.30 8.36 3.27
N TYR A 83 11.34 7.67 2.72
CA TYR A 83 10.44 8.19 1.68
C TYR A 83 9.73 9.49 2.07
N LYS A 84 9.05 9.51 3.21
CA LYS A 84 8.29 10.70 3.63
C LYS A 84 9.19 11.87 4.00
N CYS A 85 10.32 11.61 4.62
CA CYS A 85 11.30 12.66 4.96
C CYS A 85 11.85 13.31 3.70
N ILE A 86 12.30 12.51 2.73
CA ILE A 86 12.88 12.98 1.48
C ILE A 86 11.88 13.80 0.67
N VAL A 87 10.66 13.29 0.49
CA VAL A 87 9.61 14.00 -0.26
C VAL A 87 9.15 15.26 0.48
N GLY A 88 9.07 15.21 1.81
CA GLY A 88 8.74 16.37 2.65
C GLY A 88 9.78 17.48 2.53
N GLU A 89 11.07 17.14 2.60
CA GLU A 89 12.17 18.12 2.41
C GLU A 89 12.20 18.68 0.99
N ALA A 90 11.98 17.84 -0.03
CA ALA A 90 11.89 18.32 -1.41
C ALA A 90 10.73 19.31 -1.59
N ALA A 91 9.58 19.05 -0.97
CA ALA A 91 8.45 19.97 -0.99
C ALA A 91 8.77 21.31 -0.29
N LYS A 92 9.39 21.28 0.89
CA LYS A 92 9.81 22.49 1.60
C LYS A 92 10.82 23.32 0.80
N ASN A 93 11.79 22.65 0.18
CA ASN A 93 12.78 23.31 -0.68
C ASN A 93 12.15 23.97 -1.91
N ALA A 94 11.13 23.34 -2.48
CA ALA A 94 10.43 23.89 -3.66
C ALA A 94 9.48 25.04 -3.32
N LEU A 95 8.81 24.98 -2.18
CA LEU A 95 7.79 25.96 -1.78
C LEU A 95 8.36 27.13 -0.97
N GLY A 96 9.46 26.90 -0.27
CA GLY A 96 9.93 27.78 0.81
C GLY A 96 9.15 27.54 2.10
N ASN A 97 9.82 27.63 3.22
CA ASN A 97 9.23 27.31 4.54
C ASN A 97 8.01 28.17 4.88
N ASP A 98 7.99 29.42 4.44
CA ASP A 98 6.87 30.35 4.72
C ASP A 98 5.57 29.96 4.01
N ASN A 99 5.64 29.10 3.01
CA ASN A 99 4.48 28.60 2.27
C ASN A 99 4.02 27.21 2.72
N VAL A 100 4.65 26.64 3.75
CA VAL A 100 4.30 25.34 4.33
C VAL A 100 3.68 25.54 5.71
N TYR A 101 2.38 25.36 5.81
CA TYR A 101 1.63 25.56 7.05
C TYR A 101 1.47 24.21 7.80
N GLU A 102 2.44 23.90 8.63
CA GLU A 102 2.38 22.70 9.47
C GLU A 102 1.40 22.87 10.65
N ARG A 103 0.85 21.76 11.13
CA ARG A 103 -0.06 21.76 12.28
C ARG A 103 -1.35 22.57 12.08
N VAL A 104 -1.78 22.73 10.83
CA VAL A 104 -3.06 23.33 10.50
C VAL A 104 -4.03 22.23 10.07
N PHE A 105 -5.16 22.16 10.76
CA PHE A 105 -6.24 21.22 10.46
C PHE A 105 -7.24 21.91 9.53
N ILE A 106 -7.33 21.46 8.29
CA ILE A 106 -8.31 21.97 7.31
C ILE A 106 -9.65 21.30 7.55
N THR A 107 -10.70 22.12 7.67
CA THR A 107 -12.06 21.65 8.01
C THR A 107 -13.01 21.67 6.83
N HIS A 108 -13.02 22.74 6.03
CA HIS A 108 -14.01 22.93 4.96
C HIS A 108 -13.41 23.63 3.75
N PRO A 109 -13.91 23.35 2.53
CA PRO A 109 -13.65 24.19 1.37
C PRO A 109 -14.41 25.52 1.49
N ILE A 110 -13.89 26.55 0.85
CA ILE A 110 -14.63 27.77 0.57
C ILE A 110 -15.18 27.64 -0.85
N VAL A 111 -16.49 27.72 -0.99
CA VAL A 111 -17.17 27.60 -2.28
C VAL A 111 -17.94 28.87 -2.57
N GLU A 112 -17.63 29.50 -3.69
CA GLU A 112 -18.30 30.70 -4.20
C GLU A 112 -18.72 30.44 -5.66
N ASP A 113 -19.97 30.67 -5.99
CA ASP A 113 -20.54 30.45 -7.32
C ASP A 113 -20.21 29.08 -7.95
N GLY A 114 -20.27 28.02 -7.14
CA GLY A 114 -19.97 26.64 -7.55
C GLY A 114 -18.49 26.33 -7.77
N ARG A 115 -17.59 27.20 -7.37
CA ARG A 115 -16.14 27.03 -7.49
C ARG A 115 -15.48 26.97 -6.12
N CYS A 116 -14.55 26.05 -5.94
CA CYS A 116 -13.68 26.03 -4.76
C CYS A 116 -12.65 27.16 -4.89
N VAL A 117 -12.74 28.17 -4.03
CA VAL A 117 -11.88 29.35 -4.01
C VAL A 117 -10.90 29.35 -2.84
N GLY A 118 -10.87 28.27 -2.07
CA GLY A 118 -9.97 28.13 -0.94
C GLY A 118 -10.39 27.11 0.08
N ALA A 119 -9.86 27.26 1.29
CA ALA A 119 -10.16 26.40 2.41
C ALA A 119 -10.06 27.15 3.73
N VAL A 120 -10.73 26.66 4.76
CA VAL A 120 -10.60 27.14 6.14
C VAL A 120 -10.08 26.06 7.05
N GLY A 121 -9.38 26.46 8.09
CA GLY A 121 -8.83 25.55 9.09
C GLY A 121 -8.37 26.29 10.34
N PHE A 122 -7.85 25.53 11.29
CA PHE A 122 -7.32 26.07 12.54
C PHE A 122 -5.99 25.43 12.91
N SER A 123 -5.17 26.14 13.66
CA SER A 123 -3.95 25.58 14.22
C SER A 123 -4.28 24.61 15.36
N VAL A 124 -3.60 23.44 15.37
CA VAL A 124 -3.70 22.49 16.50
C VAL A 124 -2.71 22.82 17.63
N ARG A 125 -1.95 23.91 17.48
CA ARG A 125 -0.92 24.34 18.45
C ARG A 125 -1.17 25.73 19.02
N GLU A 126 -1.81 26.61 18.24
CA GLU A 126 -2.02 27.99 18.56
C GLU A 126 -3.49 28.37 18.45
N ASN A 127 -3.93 29.38 19.14
CA ASN A 127 -5.27 29.92 19.00
C ASN A 127 -5.38 30.78 17.74
N LYS A 128 -5.27 30.15 16.57
CA LYS A 128 -5.34 30.79 15.26
C LYS A 128 -6.29 30.07 14.34
N PHE A 129 -7.08 30.83 13.63
CA PHE A 129 -7.93 30.39 12.54
C PHE A 129 -7.32 30.85 11.21
N TYR A 130 -7.38 30.00 10.19
CA TYR A 130 -6.81 30.25 8.89
C TYR A 130 -7.87 30.27 7.80
N VAL A 131 -7.76 31.24 6.92
CA VAL A 131 -8.53 31.32 5.68
C VAL A 131 -7.53 31.35 4.53
N PHE A 132 -7.49 30.28 3.76
CA PHE A 132 -6.65 30.19 2.57
C PHE A 132 -7.48 30.53 1.34
N LYS A 133 -7.06 31.47 0.54
CA LYS A 133 -7.63 31.80 -0.76
C LYS A 133 -6.75 31.25 -1.85
N SER A 134 -7.32 30.55 -2.82
CA SER A 134 -6.55 29.91 -3.90
C SER A 134 -7.34 29.89 -5.21
N LYS A 135 -6.62 29.95 -6.31
CA LYS A 135 -7.19 29.76 -7.66
C LYS A 135 -7.51 28.30 -7.94
N VAL A 136 -6.73 27.38 -7.34
CA VAL A 136 -6.87 25.93 -7.44
C VAL A 136 -6.60 25.32 -6.08
N THR A 137 -7.39 24.35 -5.68
CA THR A 137 -7.19 23.59 -4.44
C THR A 137 -7.01 22.10 -4.77
N LEU A 138 -5.87 21.54 -4.36
CA LEU A 138 -5.60 20.12 -4.46
C LEU A 138 -5.88 19.44 -3.12
N ALA A 139 -6.86 18.54 -3.08
CA ALA A 139 -7.16 17.75 -1.90
C ALA A 139 -6.35 16.44 -1.92
N ALA A 140 -5.38 16.29 -1.01
CA ALA A 140 -4.51 15.13 -0.88
C ALA A 140 -4.41 14.65 0.57
N MET A 141 -5.53 14.64 1.29
CA MET A 141 -5.61 14.41 2.74
C MET A 141 -5.69 12.91 3.13
N GLY A 142 -5.39 12.02 2.21
CA GLY A 142 -5.38 10.57 2.45
C GLY A 142 -6.78 9.92 2.42
N GLY A 143 -6.87 8.73 2.96
CA GLY A 143 -8.05 7.87 2.89
C GLY A 143 -9.02 8.01 4.06
N ALA A 144 -9.79 6.94 4.31
CA ALA A 144 -10.88 6.89 5.28
C ALA A 144 -10.72 5.74 6.29
N VAL A 145 -9.57 5.62 6.91
CA VAL A 145 -9.25 4.51 7.83
C VAL A 145 -10.11 4.57 9.09
N GLY A 146 -10.31 5.75 9.65
CA GLY A 146 -11.05 5.95 10.89
C GLY A 146 -12.57 5.73 10.77
N VAL A 147 -13.11 5.65 9.55
CA VAL A 147 -14.55 5.43 9.31
C VAL A 147 -14.94 3.97 9.49
N PHE A 148 -14.02 3.06 9.26
CA PHE A 148 -14.30 1.63 9.24
C PHE A 148 -13.57 0.91 10.36
N ARG A 149 -14.30 0.09 11.09
CA ARG A 149 -13.68 -0.77 12.11
C ARG A 149 -12.93 -1.92 11.43
N PRO A 150 -11.69 -2.21 11.84
CA PRO A 150 -11.04 -3.45 11.47
C PRO A 150 -11.91 -4.65 11.88
N ARG A 151 -12.04 -5.64 11.03
CA ARG A 151 -12.64 -6.93 11.38
C ARG A 151 -11.59 -7.81 12.06
N SER A 152 -11.05 -7.35 13.17
CA SER A 152 -10.21 -8.16 14.02
C SER A 152 -10.99 -8.56 15.26
N SER A 153 -10.76 -9.78 15.73
CA SER A 153 -11.29 -10.30 16.98
C SER A 153 -10.25 -10.16 18.10
N GLY A 154 -10.70 -10.23 19.34
CA GLY A 154 -9.83 -10.16 20.48
C GLY A 154 -9.13 -8.82 20.66
N GLU A 155 -7.86 -8.83 21.01
CA GLU A 155 -7.10 -7.63 21.31
C GLU A 155 -6.94 -6.67 20.13
N GLY A 156 -7.00 -7.18 18.90
CA GLY A 156 -6.96 -6.36 17.68
C GLY A 156 -8.24 -5.54 17.42
N ALA A 157 -9.32 -5.80 18.16
CA ALA A 157 -10.59 -5.13 17.97
C ALA A 157 -10.48 -3.63 18.29
N GLY A 158 -10.83 -2.81 17.31
CA GLY A 158 -10.81 -1.34 17.46
C GLY A 158 -9.45 -0.69 17.24
N ARG A 159 -8.40 -1.41 16.92
CA ARG A 159 -7.11 -0.83 16.56
C ARG A 159 -7.16 -0.24 15.15
N ALA A 160 -6.61 0.96 14.99
CA ALA A 160 -6.41 1.61 13.71
C ALA A 160 -4.93 1.54 13.32
N TRP A 161 -4.64 1.13 12.08
CA TRP A 161 -3.25 1.00 11.60
C TRP A 161 -2.66 2.27 11.01
N TYR A 162 -3.51 3.21 10.70
CA TYR A 162 -3.13 4.49 10.14
C TYR A 162 -3.48 5.61 11.11
N PRO A 163 -2.96 6.81 10.91
CA PRO A 163 -3.32 7.93 11.75
C PRO A 163 -4.84 8.06 11.86
N PRO A 164 -5.37 8.23 13.07
CA PRO A 164 -6.83 8.33 13.29
C PRO A 164 -7.46 9.53 12.59
N PHE A 165 -6.65 10.50 12.18
CA PHE A 165 -7.07 11.66 11.41
C PHE A 165 -7.43 11.35 9.95
N ASN A 166 -7.08 10.17 9.42
CA ASN A 166 -7.56 9.70 8.13
C ASN A 166 -9.00 9.22 8.23
N SER A 167 -9.91 10.16 8.40
CA SER A 167 -11.33 9.93 8.68
C SER A 167 -12.26 10.13 7.47
N GLY A 168 -11.70 10.14 6.26
CA GLY A 168 -12.48 10.41 5.04
C GLY A 168 -12.62 11.87 4.69
N ALA A 169 -11.80 12.73 5.29
CA ALA A 169 -11.87 14.19 5.08
C ALA A 169 -11.64 14.56 3.60
N SER A 170 -10.83 13.82 2.84
CA SER A 170 -10.66 14.05 1.40
C SER A 170 -11.98 13.92 0.63
N ALA A 171 -12.75 12.86 0.89
CA ALA A 171 -14.05 12.66 0.25
C ALA A 171 -15.05 13.74 0.69
N PHE A 172 -15.14 14.00 1.99
CA PHE A 172 -16.01 15.05 2.53
C PHE A 172 -15.74 16.41 1.90
N PHE A 173 -14.48 16.83 1.91
CA PHE A 173 -14.05 18.13 1.37
C PHE A 173 -14.37 18.29 -0.12
N THR A 174 -14.10 17.25 -0.91
CA THR A 174 -14.35 17.29 -2.36
C THR A 174 -15.84 17.24 -2.71
N ILE A 175 -16.63 16.44 -1.99
CA ILE A 175 -18.10 16.42 -2.15
C ILE A 175 -18.70 17.78 -1.79
N GLN A 176 -18.26 18.38 -0.71
CA GLN A 176 -18.71 19.73 -0.30
C GLN A 176 -18.36 20.79 -1.34
N ALA A 177 -17.26 20.63 -2.04
CA ALA A 177 -16.85 21.49 -3.15
C ALA A 177 -17.60 21.19 -4.47
N GLY A 178 -18.52 20.22 -4.50
CA GLY A 178 -19.27 19.85 -5.69
C GLY A 178 -18.54 18.92 -6.66
N ALA A 179 -17.43 18.31 -6.26
CA ALA A 179 -16.69 17.40 -7.12
C ALA A 179 -17.42 16.06 -7.30
N ALA A 180 -17.35 15.52 -8.51
CA ALA A 180 -17.78 14.15 -8.79
C ALA A 180 -16.78 13.15 -8.22
N MET A 181 -17.26 12.13 -7.53
CA MET A 181 -16.46 11.07 -6.95
C MET A 181 -16.55 9.80 -7.78
N THR A 182 -15.45 9.04 -7.83
CA THR A 182 -15.39 7.77 -8.54
C THR A 182 -14.76 6.68 -7.69
N CYS A 183 -15.03 5.43 -8.02
CA CYS A 183 -14.49 4.24 -7.35
C CYS A 183 -14.75 4.19 -5.83
N GLN A 184 -15.85 4.78 -5.37
CA GLN A 184 -16.21 4.79 -3.93
C GLN A 184 -16.60 3.39 -3.42
N GLU A 185 -16.94 2.47 -4.31
CA GLU A 185 -17.19 1.05 -4.02
C GLU A 185 -15.92 0.30 -3.65
N VAL A 186 -14.77 0.78 -4.16
CA VAL A 186 -13.47 0.16 -3.92
C VAL A 186 -12.92 0.65 -2.59
N ARG A 187 -12.66 -0.29 -1.72
CA ARG A 187 -12.10 -0.02 -0.41
C ARG A 187 -10.84 -0.85 -0.20
N PHE A 188 -9.73 -0.17 -0.01
CA PHE A 188 -8.49 -0.84 0.35
C PHE A 188 -8.48 -1.18 1.84
N ILE A 189 -8.47 -2.48 2.14
CA ILE A 189 -8.30 -2.99 3.50
C ILE A 189 -7.11 -3.93 3.48
N PRO A 190 -5.95 -3.50 3.95
CA PRO A 190 -4.79 -4.37 4.00
C PRO A 190 -4.98 -5.45 5.09
N VAL A 191 -4.47 -6.63 4.81
CA VAL A 191 -4.32 -7.68 5.82
C VAL A 191 -3.10 -7.37 6.67
N ARG A 192 -3.24 -7.50 7.99
CA ARG A 192 -2.19 -7.28 8.97
C ARG A 192 -2.00 -8.53 9.83
N PHE A 193 -0.86 -8.63 10.48
CA PHE A 193 -0.67 -9.64 11.50
C PHE A 193 -1.60 -9.37 12.67
N LYS A 194 -2.18 -10.45 13.22
CA LYS A 194 -2.95 -10.37 14.46
C LYS A 194 -2.00 -9.88 15.57
N ASP A 195 -2.50 -8.98 16.41
CA ASP A 195 -1.77 -8.42 17.55
C ASP A 195 -0.47 -7.66 17.18
N ALA A 196 -0.27 -7.39 15.88
CA ALA A 196 0.81 -6.59 15.35
C ALA A 196 0.28 -5.67 14.23
N TYR A 197 1.05 -4.64 13.88
CA TYR A 197 0.63 -3.66 12.87
C TYR A 197 1.26 -3.89 11.50
N GLY A 198 2.21 -4.83 11.40
CA GLY A 198 2.96 -5.10 10.19
C GLY A 198 2.13 -5.58 9.01
N PRO A 199 2.45 -5.14 7.79
CA PRO A 199 1.79 -5.58 6.57
C PRO A 199 2.24 -6.99 6.19
N VAL A 200 1.31 -7.93 6.06
CA VAL A 200 1.62 -9.30 5.62
C VAL A 200 2.11 -9.37 4.17
N GLY A 201 1.85 -8.34 3.37
CA GLY A 201 2.30 -8.26 1.98
C GLY A 201 3.81 -8.39 1.81
N ALA A 202 4.60 -7.81 2.72
CA ALA A 202 6.05 -7.92 2.72
C ALA A 202 6.52 -9.38 2.85
N TRP A 203 5.90 -10.17 3.72
CA TRP A 203 6.20 -11.60 3.88
C TRP A 203 5.95 -12.42 2.62
N PHE A 204 4.88 -12.11 1.89
CA PHE A 204 4.63 -12.75 0.60
C PHE A 204 5.70 -12.41 -0.43
N LEU A 205 6.20 -11.18 -0.42
CA LEU A 205 7.20 -10.73 -1.38
C LEU A 205 8.61 -11.22 -1.05
N LEU A 206 9.06 -10.97 0.18
CA LEU A 206 10.44 -11.25 0.60
C LEU A 206 10.70 -12.74 0.81
N PHE A 207 9.87 -13.38 1.61
CA PHE A 207 10.10 -14.78 2.01
C PHE A 207 9.32 -15.77 1.16
N LYS A 208 8.45 -15.30 0.24
CA LYS A 208 7.56 -16.17 -0.56
C LYS A 208 6.72 -17.11 0.34
N SER A 209 6.37 -16.61 1.53
CA SER A 209 5.67 -17.39 2.55
C SER A 209 4.29 -17.83 2.07
N ARG A 210 3.94 -19.08 2.34
CA ARG A 210 2.61 -19.63 2.05
C ARG A 210 1.67 -19.33 3.21
N ALA A 211 0.45 -18.87 2.91
CA ALA A 211 -0.59 -18.73 3.92
C ALA A 211 -1.43 -20.01 4.01
N THR A 212 -1.70 -20.47 5.24
CA THR A 212 -2.55 -21.64 5.53
C THR A 212 -3.58 -21.30 6.61
N ASN A 213 -4.69 -22.04 6.62
CA ASN A 213 -5.60 -22.00 7.74
C ASN A 213 -5.05 -22.77 8.97
N ALA A 214 -5.81 -22.84 10.06
CA ALA A 214 -5.40 -23.51 11.29
C ALA A 214 -5.20 -25.03 11.13
N LEU A 215 -5.81 -25.63 10.10
CA LEU A 215 -5.65 -27.05 9.77
C LEU A 215 -4.41 -27.31 8.90
N GLY A 216 -3.64 -26.28 8.56
CA GLY A 216 -2.46 -26.37 7.68
C GLY A 216 -2.81 -26.39 6.19
N GLU A 217 -4.06 -26.21 5.81
CA GLU A 217 -4.51 -26.21 4.43
C GLU A 217 -4.24 -24.86 3.76
N ALA A 218 -3.70 -24.88 2.54
CA ALA A 218 -3.54 -23.68 1.73
C ALA A 218 -4.89 -23.25 1.13
N TYR A 219 -5.56 -22.30 1.75
CA TYR A 219 -6.89 -21.85 1.33
C TYR A 219 -6.95 -21.39 -0.13
N MET A 220 -5.89 -20.85 -0.67
CA MET A 220 -5.81 -20.50 -2.10
C MET A 220 -5.97 -21.71 -3.04
N GLN A 221 -5.69 -22.91 -2.55
CA GLN A 221 -5.84 -24.16 -3.29
C GLN A 221 -7.19 -24.82 -2.97
N THR A 222 -7.49 -25.00 -1.69
CA THR A 222 -8.71 -25.69 -1.24
C THR A 222 -9.99 -24.93 -1.61
N ARG A 223 -9.93 -23.61 -1.63
CA ARG A 223 -11.05 -22.72 -2.00
C ARG A 223 -11.07 -22.29 -3.47
N ARG A 224 -10.15 -22.79 -4.28
CA ARG A 224 -10.08 -22.38 -5.69
C ARG A 224 -11.41 -22.48 -6.45
N PRO A 225 -12.26 -23.51 -6.27
CA PRO A 225 -13.57 -23.59 -6.93
C PRO A 225 -14.48 -22.39 -6.65
N GLU A 226 -14.33 -21.74 -5.51
CA GLU A 226 -15.10 -20.55 -5.16
C GLU A 226 -14.89 -19.40 -6.14
N LEU A 227 -13.72 -19.32 -6.77
CA LEU A 227 -13.38 -18.27 -7.73
C LEU A 227 -14.22 -18.34 -9.01
N ASP A 228 -14.82 -19.47 -9.31
CA ASP A 228 -15.72 -19.62 -10.48
C ASP A 228 -16.94 -18.71 -10.41
N LYS A 229 -17.37 -18.34 -9.22
CA LYS A 229 -18.46 -17.39 -8.97
C LYS A 229 -18.11 -15.97 -9.42
N TRP A 230 -16.82 -15.68 -9.62
CA TRP A 230 -16.28 -14.36 -9.89
C TRP A 230 -15.67 -14.24 -11.29
N LYS A 231 -16.13 -15.04 -12.26
CA LYS A 231 -15.68 -14.92 -13.66
C LYS A 231 -16.07 -13.55 -14.24
N PRO A 232 -15.20 -12.96 -15.08
CA PRO A 232 -13.89 -13.47 -15.53
C PRO A 232 -12.76 -13.29 -14.51
N TYR A 233 -12.89 -12.43 -13.50
CA TYR A 233 -11.83 -11.97 -12.60
C TYR A 233 -11.26 -13.07 -11.70
N GLY A 234 -12.05 -14.04 -11.29
CA GLY A 234 -11.57 -15.20 -10.55
C GLY A 234 -10.58 -16.08 -11.33
N MET A 235 -10.54 -15.93 -12.64
CA MET A 235 -9.69 -16.74 -13.53
C MET A 235 -8.40 -16.05 -13.96
N VAL A 236 -8.23 -14.74 -13.67
CA VAL A 236 -7.01 -14.00 -14.02
C VAL A 236 -5.83 -14.38 -13.14
N LYS A 237 -4.63 -14.13 -13.64
CA LYS A 237 -3.38 -14.34 -12.90
C LYS A 237 -2.54 -13.05 -12.92
N PRO A 238 -2.16 -12.54 -11.75
CA PRO A 238 -2.50 -13.01 -10.39
C PRO A 238 -4.00 -12.83 -10.08
N VAL A 239 -4.53 -13.68 -9.18
CA VAL A 239 -5.90 -13.52 -8.68
C VAL A 239 -6.01 -12.17 -7.96
N PRO A 240 -7.07 -11.38 -8.20
CA PRO A 240 -7.29 -10.11 -7.51
C PRO A 240 -7.11 -10.18 -6.00
N ALA A 241 -6.49 -9.15 -5.43
CA ALA A 241 -6.15 -9.14 -4.00
C ALA A 241 -7.40 -9.27 -3.09
N ASN A 242 -8.50 -8.63 -3.46
CA ASN A 242 -9.77 -8.74 -2.75
C ASN A 242 -10.35 -10.16 -2.78
N LEU A 243 -10.24 -10.88 -3.89
CA LEU A 243 -10.68 -12.27 -3.98
C LEU A 243 -9.80 -13.20 -3.15
N ARG A 244 -8.49 -12.98 -3.13
CA ARG A 244 -7.58 -13.73 -2.24
C ARG A 244 -7.97 -13.54 -0.76
N ASN A 245 -8.26 -12.30 -0.37
CA ASN A 245 -8.71 -12.00 0.99
C ASN A 245 -10.10 -12.58 1.28
N TRP A 246 -10.98 -12.60 0.29
CA TRP A 246 -12.30 -13.22 0.43
C TRP A 246 -12.21 -14.74 0.67
N LEU A 247 -11.36 -15.46 -0.09
CA LEU A 247 -11.13 -16.88 0.15
C LEU A 247 -10.61 -17.16 1.57
N MET A 248 -9.68 -16.31 2.04
CA MET A 248 -9.20 -16.38 3.42
C MET A 248 -10.34 -16.18 4.44
N MET A 249 -11.21 -15.21 4.21
CA MET A 249 -12.34 -14.93 5.09
C MET A 249 -13.36 -16.07 5.13
N LEU A 250 -13.54 -16.80 4.05
CA LEU A 250 -14.42 -18.00 4.06
C LEU A 250 -13.93 -19.05 5.05
N ASP A 251 -12.62 -19.33 5.09
CA ASP A 251 -12.05 -20.25 6.06
C ASP A 251 -12.22 -19.75 7.50
N VAL A 252 -12.00 -18.47 7.74
CA VAL A 252 -12.20 -17.86 9.06
C VAL A 252 -13.66 -17.95 9.51
N MET A 253 -14.60 -17.68 8.61
CA MET A 253 -16.04 -17.76 8.89
C MET A 253 -16.53 -19.19 9.17
N GLU A 254 -15.89 -20.18 8.59
CA GLU A 254 -16.14 -21.61 8.84
C GLU A 254 -15.41 -22.17 10.07
N GLY A 255 -14.77 -21.30 10.87
CA GLY A 255 -14.07 -21.72 12.09
C GLY A 255 -12.69 -22.34 11.85
N LYS A 256 -12.14 -22.21 10.62
CA LYS A 256 -10.80 -22.72 10.28
C LYS A 256 -9.69 -21.68 10.52
N GLY A 257 -10.01 -20.55 11.14
CA GLY A 257 -9.03 -19.54 11.56
C GLY A 257 -8.28 -19.99 12.82
N PRO A 258 -7.16 -19.30 13.15
CA PRO A 258 -6.56 -18.20 12.43
C PRO A 258 -5.81 -18.63 11.15
N ILE A 259 -5.43 -17.62 10.34
CA ILE A 259 -4.59 -17.83 9.16
C ILE A 259 -3.13 -17.62 9.56
N TYR A 260 -2.27 -18.52 9.15
CA TYR A 260 -0.84 -18.51 9.45
C TYR A 260 -0.01 -18.25 8.19
N MET A 261 1.00 -17.39 8.32
CA MET A 261 2.08 -17.29 7.32
C MET A 261 3.16 -18.31 7.66
N ARG A 262 3.44 -19.24 6.76
CA ARG A 262 4.45 -20.29 6.94
C ARG A 262 5.84 -19.77 6.60
N THR A 263 6.34 -18.82 7.39
CA THR A 263 7.63 -18.15 7.15
C THR A 263 8.79 -19.10 7.36
N GLU A 264 8.77 -19.91 8.40
CA GLU A 264 9.82 -20.90 8.67
C GLU A 264 10.03 -21.86 7.49
N GLU A 265 8.95 -22.44 6.96
CA GLU A 265 9.00 -23.32 5.79
C GLU A 265 9.63 -22.58 4.57
N ALA A 266 9.29 -21.31 4.40
CA ALA A 266 9.75 -20.51 3.28
C ALA A 266 11.24 -20.20 3.37
N ILE A 267 11.73 -19.74 4.53
CA ILE A 267 13.16 -19.43 4.72
C ILE A 267 14.03 -20.70 4.67
N GLN A 268 13.54 -21.81 5.20
CA GLN A 268 14.22 -23.11 5.08
C GLN A 268 14.35 -23.54 3.60
N LYS A 269 13.28 -23.35 2.80
CA LYS A 269 13.31 -23.63 1.37
C LYS A 269 14.31 -22.75 0.63
N ILE A 270 14.38 -21.46 0.95
CA ILE A 270 15.35 -20.53 0.35
C ILE A 270 16.77 -20.94 0.74
N ALA A 271 17.02 -21.23 2.02
CA ALA A 271 18.33 -21.63 2.49
C ALA A 271 18.80 -22.97 1.88
N SER A 272 17.89 -23.94 1.73
CA SER A 272 18.20 -25.25 1.15
C SER A 272 18.44 -25.23 -0.38
N SER A 273 18.19 -24.11 -1.05
CA SER A 273 18.61 -23.94 -2.45
C SER A 273 20.12 -23.78 -2.60
N GLU A 274 20.84 -23.47 -1.51
CA GLU A 274 22.28 -23.45 -1.47
C GLU A 274 22.85 -24.88 -1.45
N THR A 275 23.77 -25.16 -2.33
CA THR A 275 24.39 -26.51 -2.49
C THR A 275 25.42 -26.82 -1.41
N ASP A 276 26.08 -25.81 -0.85
CA ASP A 276 27.05 -25.94 0.24
C ASP A 276 26.33 -25.92 1.59
N PRO A 277 26.42 -27.00 2.41
CA PRO A 277 25.75 -27.08 3.71
C PRO A 277 26.14 -25.98 4.69
N LYS A 278 27.39 -25.49 4.65
CA LYS A 278 27.84 -24.39 5.51
C LYS A 278 27.21 -23.06 5.10
N LYS A 279 27.13 -22.80 3.78
CA LYS A 279 26.47 -21.62 3.24
C LYS A 279 24.97 -21.67 3.48
N ALA A 280 24.32 -22.84 3.29
CA ALA A 280 22.91 -23.03 3.60
C ALA A 280 22.59 -22.70 5.06
N LYS A 281 23.39 -23.21 6.02
CA LYS A 281 23.22 -22.91 7.43
C LYS A 281 23.44 -21.43 7.77
N LYS A 282 24.42 -20.79 7.13
CA LYS A 282 24.66 -19.35 7.29
C LYS A 282 23.49 -18.56 6.75
N LYS A 283 23.04 -18.86 5.52
CA LYS A 283 21.89 -18.22 4.87
C LYS A 283 20.61 -18.36 5.68
N LEU A 284 20.36 -19.53 6.26
CA LEU A 284 19.20 -19.74 7.12
C LEU A 284 19.21 -18.78 8.30
N LYS A 285 20.34 -18.66 9.01
CA LYS A 285 20.46 -17.74 10.14
C LYS A 285 20.29 -16.27 9.74
N GLU A 286 20.80 -15.89 8.60
CA GLU A 286 20.63 -14.53 8.06
C GLU A 286 19.16 -14.24 7.79
N LEU A 287 18.43 -15.16 7.15
CA LEU A 287 17.00 -15.02 6.85
C LEU A 287 16.15 -15.04 8.13
N GLU A 288 16.51 -15.83 9.13
CA GLU A 288 15.84 -15.83 10.45
C GLU A 288 16.01 -14.48 11.15
N ALA A 289 17.22 -13.92 11.13
CA ALA A 289 17.50 -12.62 11.71
C ALA A 289 16.76 -11.50 10.98
N GLU A 290 16.81 -11.51 9.63
CA GLU A 290 16.11 -10.55 8.77
C GLU A 290 14.59 -10.59 9.02
N ALA A 291 14.00 -11.78 9.07
CA ALA A 291 12.57 -11.92 9.34
C ALA A 291 12.19 -11.38 10.73
N TRP A 292 13.05 -11.57 11.72
CA TRP A 292 12.82 -11.07 13.07
C TRP A 292 12.98 -9.55 13.15
N GLU A 293 14.02 -9.00 12.54
CA GLU A 293 14.26 -7.56 12.48
C GLU A 293 13.10 -6.84 11.76
N ASP A 294 12.69 -7.33 10.60
CA ASP A 294 11.56 -6.80 9.86
C ASP A 294 10.25 -6.84 10.65
N PHE A 295 10.01 -7.94 11.39
CA PHE A 295 8.85 -8.04 12.26
C PHE A 295 8.89 -7.02 13.38
N LEU A 296 10.03 -6.84 14.03
CA LEU A 296 10.21 -5.84 15.09
C LEU A 296 10.03 -4.42 14.55
N ASP A 297 10.64 -4.09 13.44
CA ASP A 297 10.52 -2.77 12.83
C ASP A 297 9.07 -2.43 12.49
N MET A 298 8.33 -3.40 11.95
CA MET A 298 6.92 -3.23 11.64
C MET A 298 6.01 -3.17 12.87
N THR A 299 6.45 -3.66 14.01
CA THR A 299 5.65 -3.65 15.26
C THR A 299 5.99 -2.49 16.18
N ILE A 300 7.23 -2.03 16.21
CA ILE A 300 7.72 -0.99 17.13
C ILE A 300 7.63 0.40 16.51
N SER A 301 7.85 0.52 15.20
CA SER A 301 7.88 1.82 14.51
C SER A 301 6.49 2.43 14.22
N GLN A 302 5.42 1.77 14.63
CA GLN A 302 4.03 2.22 14.48
C GLN A 302 3.34 2.40 15.83
#